data_22c91746160abdb00660e2b27d67192b
#
_entry.id   22c91746160abdb00660e2b27d67192b
#
_cell.length_a   1.000
_cell.length_b   1.000
_cell.length_c   1.000
_cell.angle_alpha   90.00
_cell.angle_beta   90.00
_cell.angle_gamma   90.00
#
_symmetry.space_group_name_H-M   'P 1'
#
loop_
_entity.id
_entity.type
_entity.pdbx_description
1 polymer ?
#
loop_
_entity_poly.entity_id
_entity_poly.type
_entity_poly.pdbx_seq_one_letter_code
_entity_poly.pdbx_strand_id
1 'polypeptide(L)'
;MKLGMVTDSLAHLPLREAAAVCKGLGLEQVELGCGNWSPAPHIDLNALTSDAGKRTELLDTLAANELTISALNCSGNPLFPGEKGAKDRAVAAGTFRLAEQLGLKTVVMMSGLPGGCAEDRTPTWVVTSWPPETADILRYQWDTAIPVWKDLAKRAADHGIERIALEFHGWQLVNNAENLRRLRAEVGDIIGVNMDPSHLFWMGADPLAMTRALADCIYHVHIKDVRTEPAAGTGTMLDTKGVMEFETRSWNFVTPGSGHDEAWWRQFVLTLREVGYDGPLSIEQEDYTIPLMDALQQTAALLQRVTV
;
A
#
# COMPACT_ATOMS: atom_id res chain seq x y z
N MET A 1 -4.98 -16.83 6.85
CA MET A 1 -4.69 -15.37 6.78
C MET A 1 -4.69 -14.78 8.18
N LYS A 2 -3.73 -13.94 8.52
CA LYS A 2 -3.64 -13.25 9.82
C LYS A 2 -4.11 -11.81 9.70
N LEU A 3 -4.79 -11.32 10.73
CA LEU A 3 -5.24 -9.93 10.77
C LEU A 3 -4.11 -9.02 11.23
N GLY A 4 -3.94 -7.91 10.55
CA GLY A 4 -2.92 -6.91 10.85
C GLY A 4 -3.40 -5.49 10.62
N MET A 5 -2.50 -4.52 10.82
CA MET A 5 -2.80 -3.11 10.59
C MET A 5 -1.55 -2.33 10.16
N VAL A 6 -1.73 -1.37 9.26
CA VAL A 6 -0.77 -0.29 8.98
C VAL A 6 -0.77 0.66 10.17
N THR A 7 0.34 0.72 10.90
CA THR A 7 0.38 1.48 12.16
C THR A 7 0.34 3.00 12.00
N ASP A 8 0.47 3.51 10.78
CA ASP A 8 0.30 4.93 10.46
C ASP A 8 -1.09 5.45 10.86
N SER A 9 -2.12 4.57 10.85
CA SER A 9 -3.46 4.89 11.38
C SER A 9 -3.42 5.30 12.86
N LEU A 10 -2.39 4.89 13.61
CA LEU A 10 -2.16 5.22 15.02
C LEU A 10 -0.96 6.15 15.23
N ALA A 11 -0.61 6.99 14.25
CA ALA A 11 0.56 7.86 14.28
C ALA A 11 0.62 8.82 15.47
N HIS A 12 -0.51 9.09 16.11
CA HIS A 12 -0.59 9.94 17.29
C HIS A 12 -0.20 9.24 18.61
N LEU A 13 -0.01 7.91 18.58
CA LEU A 13 0.36 7.10 19.74
C LEU A 13 1.84 6.66 19.65
N PRO A 14 2.54 6.54 20.76
CA PRO A 14 3.83 5.82 20.81
C PRO A 14 3.65 4.34 20.43
N LEU A 15 4.68 3.71 19.89
CA LEU A 15 4.64 2.30 19.44
C LEU A 15 4.03 1.34 20.49
N ARG A 16 4.39 1.48 21.75
CA ARG A 16 3.89 0.62 22.83
C ARG A 16 2.37 0.70 22.97
N GLU A 17 1.81 1.91 22.87
CA GLU A 17 0.37 2.13 22.96
C GLU A 17 -0.34 1.67 21.67
N ALA A 18 0.24 1.95 20.51
CA ALA A 18 -0.27 1.45 19.24
C ALA A 18 -0.31 -0.09 19.21
N ALA A 19 0.74 -0.75 19.70
CA ALA A 19 0.77 -2.21 19.81
C ALA A 19 -0.31 -2.75 20.77
N ALA A 20 -0.53 -2.09 21.89
CA ALA A 20 -1.60 -2.47 22.83
C ALA A 20 -3.01 -2.31 22.20
N VAL A 21 -3.23 -1.27 21.40
CA VAL A 21 -4.47 -1.10 20.62
C VAL A 21 -4.63 -2.24 19.63
N CYS A 22 -3.59 -2.57 18.83
CA CYS A 22 -3.63 -3.69 17.89
C CYS A 22 -4.00 -5.01 18.57
N LYS A 23 -3.35 -5.33 19.71
CA LYS A 23 -3.69 -6.51 20.52
C LYS A 23 -5.14 -6.48 21.02
N GLY A 24 -5.59 -5.32 21.52
CA GLY A 24 -6.98 -5.15 22.02
C GLY A 24 -8.04 -5.36 20.92
N LEU A 25 -7.68 -5.11 19.66
CA LEU A 25 -8.51 -5.38 18.48
C LEU A 25 -8.43 -6.84 17.99
N GLY A 26 -7.61 -7.68 18.62
CA GLY A 26 -7.41 -9.06 18.21
C GLY A 26 -6.55 -9.23 16.96
N LEU A 27 -5.70 -8.24 16.66
CA LEU A 27 -4.75 -8.31 15.54
C LEU A 27 -3.50 -9.09 15.95
N GLU A 28 -2.88 -9.75 14.99
CA GLU A 28 -1.70 -10.60 15.16
C GLU A 28 -0.45 -10.00 14.50
N GLN A 29 -0.63 -9.03 13.59
CA GLN A 29 0.45 -8.47 12.81
C GLN A 29 0.36 -6.95 12.71
N VAL A 30 1.52 -6.33 12.46
CA VAL A 30 1.62 -4.91 12.13
C VAL A 30 2.44 -4.72 10.87
N GLU A 31 2.05 -3.75 10.06
CA GLU A 31 2.82 -3.19 8.98
C GLU A 31 3.36 -1.82 9.42
N LEU A 32 4.66 -1.60 9.23
CA LEU A 32 5.35 -0.42 9.76
C LEU A 32 5.84 0.49 8.63
N GLY A 33 5.37 1.73 8.63
CA GLY A 33 5.85 2.78 7.73
C GLY A 33 7.28 3.21 8.04
N CYS A 34 8.13 3.26 7.00
CA CYS A 34 9.57 3.58 7.12
C CYS A 34 9.94 4.98 6.59
N GLY A 35 8.99 5.72 6.06
CA GLY A 35 9.20 7.04 5.46
C GLY A 35 8.54 7.20 4.10
N ASN A 36 8.99 8.17 3.32
CA ASN A 36 8.38 8.66 2.09
C ASN A 36 7.02 9.30 2.35
N TRP A 37 5.89 8.68 1.98
CA TRP A 37 4.56 9.22 2.27
C TRP A 37 4.13 8.97 3.72
N SER A 38 4.64 7.90 4.34
CA SER A 38 4.47 7.66 5.77
C SER A 38 5.26 8.69 6.59
N PRO A 39 4.69 9.24 7.67
CA PRO A 39 5.45 10.02 8.65
C PRO A 39 6.43 9.15 9.47
N ALA A 40 6.44 7.83 9.25
CA ALA A 40 7.23 6.84 9.99
C ALA A 40 7.08 6.98 11.51
N PRO A 41 5.85 6.95 12.06
CA PRO A 41 5.59 7.33 13.45
C PRO A 41 6.24 6.38 14.45
N HIS A 42 6.50 5.14 14.03
CA HIS A 42 7.00 4.06 14.89
C HIS A 42 8.38 3.53 14.48
N ILE A 43 8.97 4.10 13.41
CA ILE A 43 10.26 3.68 12.85
C ILE A 43 11.19 4.89 12.72
N ASP A 44 12.27 4.90 13.47
CA ASP A 44 13.45 5.71 13.13
C ASP A 44 14.38 4.84 12.28
N LEU A 45 14.27 4.99 10.95
CA LEU A 45 14.98 4.15 9.99
C LEU A 45 16.51 4.20 10.18
N ASN A 46 17.06 5.37 10.48
CA ASN A 46 18.50 5.55 10.70
C ASN A 46 18.96 4.88 11.99
N ALA A 47 18.22 5.09 13.08
CA ALA A 47 18.53 4.50 14.37
C ALA A 47 18.42 2.97 14.32
N LEU A 48 17.34 2.44 13.73
CA LEU A 48 17.12 1.00 13.64
C LEU A 48 18.13 0.29 12.73
N THR A 49 18.55 0.92 11.63
CA THR A 49 19.57 0.31 10.75
C THR A 49 20.97 0.30 11.37
N SER A 50 21.26 1.23 12.29
CA SER A 50 22.59 1.36 12.90
C SER A 50 22.73 0.68 14.27
N ASP A 51 21.65 0.46 15.01
CA ASP A 51 21.67 -0.02 16.40
C ASP A 51 20.83 -1.31 16.58
N ALA A 52 21.51 -2.42 16.88
CA ALA A 52 20.87 -3.70 17.16
C ALA A 52 20.01 -3.69 18.43
N GLY A 53 20.39 -2.91 19.45
CA GLY A 53 19.62 -2.78 20.68
C GLY A 53 18.25 -2.16 20.44
N LYS A 54 18.18 -1.13 19.58
CA LYS A 54 16.90 -0.52 19.17
C LYS A 54 16.01 -1.48 18.38
N ARG A 55 16.61 -2.34 17.54
CA ARG A 55 15.83 -3.40 16.86
C ARG A 55 15.28 -4.41 17.85
N THR A 56 16.07 -4.80 18.85
CA THR A 56 15.59 -5.68 19.92
C THR A 56 14.45 -5.03 20.70
N GLU A 57 14.57 -3.76 21.08
CA GLU A 57 13.51 -3.01 21.77
C GLU A 57 12.20 -2.95 20.95
N LEU A 58 12.30 -2.72 19.64
CA LEU A 58 11.15 -2.77 18.72
C LEU A 58 10.47 -4.14 18.77
N LEU A 59 11.27 -5.20 18.57
CA LEU A 59 10.76 -6.59 18.54
C LEU A 59 10.16 -7.00 19.88
N ASP A 60 10.81 -6.68 21.00
CA ASP A 60 10.32 -6.97 22.35
C ASP A 60 9.01 -6.24 22.65
N THR A 61 8.87 -4.99 22.18
CA THR A 61 7.63 -4.22 22.32
C THR A 61 6.47 -4.88 21.57
N LEU A 62 6.71 -5.36 20.36
CA LEU A 62 5.70 -6.08 19.59
C LEU A 62 5.39 -7.46 20.18
N ALA A 63 6.43 -8.20 20.57
CA ALA A 63 6.28 -9.53 21.16
C ALA A 63 5.52 -9.51 22.50
N ALA A 64 5.71 -8.48 23.33
CA ALA A 64 4.94 -8.27 24.56
C ALA A 64 3.43 -8.11 24.30
N ASN A 65 3.04 -7.75 23.08
CA ASN A 65 1.67 -7.66 22.62
C ASN A 65 1.27 -8.82 21.67
N GLU A 66 2.08 -9.88 21.58
CA GLU A 66 1.85 -11.03 20.71
C GLU A 66 1.75 -10.67 19.22
N LEU A 67 2.41 -9.57 18.81
CA LEU A 67 2.41 -9.07 17.44
C LEU A 67 3.69 -9.45 16.71
N THR A 68 3.57 -9.69 15.40
CA THR A 68 4.69 -9.85 14.48
C THR A 68 4.63 -8.79 13.38
N ILE A 69 5.77 -8.50 12.74
CA ILE A 69 5.80 -7.59 11.59
C ILE A 69 5.42 -8.38 10.33
N SER A 70 4.39 -7.91 9.61
CA SER A 70 3.96 -8.50 8.34
C SER A 70 4.78 -7.99 7.16
N ALA A 71 5.07 -6.69 7.15
CA ALA A 71 5.86 -6.01 6.13
C ALA A 71 6.39 -4.68 6.66
N LEU A 72 7.43 -4.17 6.01
CA LEU A 72 7.80 -2.76 6.07
C LEU A 72 7.21 -2.03 4.85
N ASN A 73 6.75 -0.80 5.06
CA ASN A 73 6.16 0.02 4.01
C ASN A 73 7.00 1.28 3.78
N CYS A 74 7.42 1.51 2.54
CA CYS A 74 8.10 2.74 2.12
C CYS A 74 7.44 3.34 0.87
N SER A 75 6.10 3.29 0.83
CA SER A 75 5.29 3.87 -0.24
C SER A 75 5.65 5.33 -0.48
N GLY A 76 5.87 5.67 -1.75
CA GLY A 76 6.31 6.98 -2.20
C GLY A 76 6.42 7.00 -3.72
N ASN A 77 7.21 7.93 -4.26
CA ASN A 77 7.40 8.00 -5.70
C ASN A 77 8.90 7.89 -6.07
N PRO A 78 9.44 6.65 -6.19
CA PRO A 78 10.84 6.43 -6.57
C PRO A 78 11.19 6.94 -7.97
N LEU A 79 10.18 7.24 -8.80
CA LEU A 79 10.30 7.76 -10.16
C LEU A 79 10.08 9.27 -10.25
N PHE A 80 9.84 9.95 -9.11
CA PHE A 80 9.65 11.40 -9.11
C PHE A 80 10.87 12.09 -9.75
N PRO A 81 10.67 13.06 -10.65
CA PRO A 81 11.78 13.77 -11.27
C PRO A 81 12.73 14.44 -10.26
N GLY A 82 14.04 14.34 -10.51
CA GLY A 82 15.06 15.02 -9.72
C GLY A 82 15.30 14.47 -8.31
N GLU A 83 15.63 15.36 -7.37
CA GLU A 83 16.08 15.01 -6.02
C GLU A 83 15.02 14.30 -5.18
N LYS A 84 13.74 14.59 -5.39
CA LYS A 84 12.69 13.97 -4.61
C LYS A 84 12.64 12.45 -4.84
N GLY A 85 12.68 12.01 -6.09
CA GLY A 85 12.74 10.59 -6.39
C GLY A 85 14.03 9.93 -5.89
N ALA A 86 15.16 10.65 -5.90
CA ALA A 86 16.41 10.15 -5.31
C ALA A 86 16.28 9.96 -3.80
N LYS A 87 15.60 10.86 -3.09
CA LYS A 87 15.31 10.71 -1.65
C LYS A 87 14.38 9.53 -1.39
N ASP A 88 13.33 9.37 -2.18
CA ASP A 88 12.39 8.25 -2.02
C ASP A 88 13.11 6.89 -2.24
N ARG A 89 14.01 6.80 -3.23
CA ARG A 89 14.87 5.62 -3.43
C ARG A 89 15.85 5.39 -2.28
N ALA A 90 16.34 6.44 -1.64
CA ALA A 90 17.23 6.30 -0.47
C ALA A 90 16.48 5.72 0.75
N VAL A 91 15.23 6.15 0.97
CA VAL A 91 14.37 5.55 2.00
C VAL A 91 14.11 4.08 1.69
N ALA A 92 13.79 3.73 0.43
CA ALA A 92 13.60 2.34 0.02
C ALA A 92 14.85 1.49 0.30
N ALA A 93 16.05 1.98 -0.04
CA ALA A 93 17.31 1.27 0.23
C ALA A 93 17.56 1.08 1.74
N GLY A 94 17.22 2.08 2.58
CA GLY A 94 17.26 1.96 4.03
C GLY A 94 16.25 0.93 4.56
N THR A 95 15.04 0.91 3.98
CA THR A 95 13.99 -0.05 4.32
C THR A 95 14.40 -1.49 3.99
N PHE A 96 15.03 -1.74 2.83
CA PHE A 96 15.54 -3.07 2.46
C PHE A 96 16.59 -3.56 3.46
N ARG A 97 17.53 -2.69 3.87
CA ARG A 97 18.51 -3.01 4.90
C ARG A 97 17.87 -3.32 6.26
N LEU A 98 16.89 -2.53 6.67
CA LEU A 98 16.19 -2.80 7.93
C LEU A 98 15.39 -4.11 7.85
N ALA A 99 14.73 -4.39 6.73
CA ALA A 99 14.00 -5.63 6.52
C ALA A 99 14.93 -6.86 6.61
N GLU A 100 16.11 -6.82 6.00
CA GLU A 100 17.14 -7.86 6.14
C GLU A 100 17.51 -8.07 7.61
N GLN A 101 17.79 -6.99 8.35
CA GLN A 101 18.17 -7.05 9.76
C GLN A 101 17.07 -7.54 10.70
N LEU A 102 15.80 -7.42 10.29
CA LEU A 102 14.63 -7.94 10.99
C LEU A 102 14.19 -9.32 10.48
N GLY A 103 14.86 -9.87 9.46
CA GLY A 103 14.52 -11.17 8.86
C GLY A 103 13.22 -11.14 8.03
N LEU A 104 12.79 -9.96 7.57
CA LEU A 104 11.58 -9.79 6.78
C LEU A 104 11.86 -10.01 5.29
N LYS A 105 10.86 -10.50 4.58
CA LYS A 105 10.95 -10.87 3.16
C LYS A 105 10.06 -10.04 2.24
N THR A 106 9.16 -9.26 2.81
CA THR A 106 8.16 -8.48 2.06
C THR A 106 8.28 -7.01 2.40
N VAL A 107 8.31 -6.17 1.36
CA VAL A 107 8.25 -4.70 1.47
C VAL A 107 7.09 -4.20 0.62
N VAL A 108 6.26 -3.33 1.20
CA VAL A 108 5.17 -2.64 0.49
C VAL A 108 5.70 -1.32 -0.07
N MET A 109 5.39 -1.05 -1.32
CA MET A 109 5.83 0.15 -2.04
C MET A 109 4.75 0.63 -3.01
N MET A 110 4.96 1.80 -3.58
CA MET A 110 4.24 2.25 -4.77
C MET A 110 5.17 2.27 -5.98
N SER A 111 4.59 2.11 -7.19
CA SER A 111 5.39 2.06 -8.41
C SER A 111 6.11 3.37 -8.74
N GLY A 112 5.55 4.46 -8.26
CA GLY A 112 5.97 5.80 -8.67
C GLY A 112 5.39 6.21 -10.03
N LEU A 113 5.58 7.47 -10.35
CA LEU A 113 5.14 8.09 -11.60
C LEU A 113 6.19 9.10 -12.05
N PRO A 114 6.77 8.96 -13.26
CA PRO A 114 7.68 9.95 -13.83
C PRO A 114 6.95 11.21 -14.33
N GLY A 115 7.71 12.19 -14.79
CA GLY A 115 7.19 13.28 -15.64
C GLY A 115 6.72 12.80 -17.01
N GLY A 116 6.22 13.70 -17.82
CA GLY A 116 5.86 13.41 -19.23
C GLY A 116 7.04 13.48 -20.19
N CYS A 117 8.15 14.14 -19.78
CA CYS A 117 9.39 14.23 -20.52
C CYS A 117 10.59 14.44 -19.56
N ALA A 118 11.81 14.51 -20.11
CA ALA A 118 13.04 14.62 -19.32
C ALA A 118 13.19 15.96 -18.59
N GLU A 119 12.58 17.02 -19.10
CA GLU A 119 12.63 18.37 -18.56
C GLU A 119 11.60 18.60 -17.44
N ASP A 120 10.62 17.70 -17.28
CA ASP A 120 9.57 17.83 -16.27
C ASP A 120 10.15 17.70 -14.85
N ARG A 121 9.56 18.49 -13.96
CA ARG A 121 9.91 18.51 -12.54
C ARG A 121 8.82 17.92 -11.65
N THR A 122 7.69 17.60 -12.25
CA THR A 122 6.53 17.00 -11.58
C THR A 122 6.03 15.78 -12.35
N PRO A 123 5.46 14.80 -11.68
CA PRO A 123 4.85 13.65 -12.35
C PRO A 123 3.69 14.04 -13.24
N THR A 124 3.46 13.27 -14.31
CA THR A 124 2.35 13.45 -15.24
C THR A 124 1.53 12.17 -15.31
N TRP A 125 0.29 12.20 -14.82
CA TRP A 125 -0.58 11.02 -14.88
C TRP A 125 -1.43 11.01 -16.14
N VAL A 126 -1.24 9.99 -16.98
CA VAL A 126 -2.03 9.76 -18.20
C VAL A 126 -3.21 8.86 -17.85
N VAL A 127 -4.42 9.39 -18.02
CA VAL A 127 -5.70 8.70 -17.70
C VAL A 127 -6.54 8.36 -18.91
N THR A 128 -6.12 8.80 -20.11
CA THR A 128 -6.84 8.58 -21.38
C THR A 128 -5.84 8.49 -22.53
N SER A 129 -6.25 7.82 -23.62
CA SER A 129 -5.44 7.67 -24.84
C SER A 129 -5.52 8.88 -25.79
N TRP A 130 -6.27 9.91 -25.42
CA TRP A 130 -6.41 11.12 -26.21
C TRP A 130 -6.01 12.36 -25.41
N PRO A 131 -5.28 13.30 -25.97
CA PRO A 131 -4.75 13.34 -27.34
C PRO A 131 -3.61 12.33 -27.59
N PRO A 132 -3.22 12.08 -28.89
CA PRO A 132 -2.26 11.02 -29.23
C PRO A 132 -0.87 11.18 -28.61
N GLU A 133 -0.48 12.39 -28.22
CA GLU A 133 0.78 12.69 -27.52
C GLU A 133 0.90 11.94 -26.18
N THR A 134 -0.22 11.52 -25.60
CA THR A 134 -0.22 10.70 -24.38
C THR A 134 0.54 9.38 -24.55
N ALA A 135 0.58 8.84 -25.78
CA ALA A 135 1.34 7.62 -26.10
C ALA A 135 2.87 7.85 -25.98
N ASP A 136 3.34 9.05 -26.35
CA ASP A 136 4.75 9.41 -26.25
C ASP A 136 5.14 9.62 -24.78
N ILE A 137 4.26 10.25 -23.98
CA ILE A 137 4.42 10.38 -22.54
C ILE A 137 4.55 9.01 -21.89
N LEU A 138 3.61 8.08 -22.16
CA LEU A 138 3.65 6.74 -21.59
C LEU A 138 4.91 5.96 -22.00
N ARG A 139 5.39 6.12 -23.25
CA ARG A 139 6.65 5.51 -23.70
C ARG A 139 7.81 6.03 -22.86
N TYR A 140 7.96 7.35 -22.75
CA TYR A 140 8.99 7.97 -21.92
C TYR A 140 8.92 7.50 -20.45
N GLN A 141 7.73 7.41 -19.88
CA GLN A 141 7.53 6.96 -18.50
C GLN A 141 8.00 5.53 -18.28
N TRP A 142 7.69 4.62 -19.20
CA TRP A 142 8.14 3.23 -19.12
C TRP A 142 9.66 3.10 -19.35
N ASP A 143 10.21 3.84 -20.29
CA ASP A 143 11.66 3.88 -20.55
C ASP A 143 12.44 4.41 -19.33
N THR A 144 11.83 5.32 -18.56
CA THR A 144 12.36 5.83 -17.30
C THR A 144 12.20 4.83 -16.15
N ALA A 145 11.05 4.18 -16.04
CA ALA A 145 10.70 3.33 -14.92
C ALA A 145 11.49 2.01 -14.91
N ILE A 146 11.63 1.34 -16.06
CA ILE A 146 12.23 0.01 -16.14
C ILE A 146 13.65 -0.03 -15.57
N PRO A 147 14.60 0.86 -15.95
CA PRO A 147 15.93 0.85 -15.36
C PRO A 147 15.95 1.09 -13.86
N VAL A 148 15.11 2.00 -13.35
CA VAL A 148 15.01 2.31 -11.93
C VAL A 148 14.49 1.09 -11.15
N TRP A 149 13.46 0.42 -11.66
CA TRP A 149 12.90 -0.76 -11.01
C TRP A 149 13.83 -1.97 -11.09
N LYS A 150 14.62 -2.14 -12.15
CA LYS A 150 15.69 -3.16 -12.23
C LYS A 150 16.75 -2.94 -11.14
N ASP A 151 17.17 -1.69 -10.89
CA ASP A 151 18.12 -1.36 -9.82
C ASP A 151 17.50 -1.58 -8.43
N LEU A 152 16.27 -1.10 -8.19
CA LEU A 152 15.56 -1.29 -6.91
C LEU A 152 15.34 -2.77 -6.59
N ALA A 153 14.88 -3.55 -7.56
CA ALA A 153 14.67 -4.99 -7.39
C ALA A 153 15.97 -5.74 -7.08
N LYS A 154 17.06 -5.39 -7.79
CA LYS A 154 18.37 -5.94 -7.49
C LYS A 154 18.82 -5.62 -6.07
N ARG A 155 18.71 -4.35 -5.64
CA ARG A 155 19.05 -3.95 -4.27
C ARG A 155 18.20 -4.67 -3.23
N ALA A 156 16.90 -4.80 -3.48
CA ALA A 156 16.01 -5.55 -2.60
C ALA A 156 16.45 -7.02 -2.48
N ALA A 157 16.74 -7.68 -3.60
CA ALA A 157 17.24 -9.06 -3.61
C ALA A 157 18.61 -9.20 -2.91
N ASP A 158 19.53 -8.23 -3.08
CA ASP A 158 20.83 -8.21 -2.38
C ASP A 158 20.66 -8.16 -0.85
N HIS A 159 19.52 -7.63 -0.33
CA HIS A 159 19.12 -7.63 1.07
C HIS A 159 18.15 -8.79 1.45
N GLY A 160 18.01 -9.79 0.60
CA GLY A 160 17.20 -10.97 0.86
C GLY A 160 15.69 -10.72 0.85
N ILE A 161 15.23 -9.61 0.26
CA ILE A 161 13.81 -9.36 0.01
C ILE A 161 13.37 -10.25 -1.16
N GLU A 162 12.28 -10.96 -0.97
CA GLU A 162 11.71 -11.89 -1.94
C GLU A 162 10.47 -11.30 -2.64
N ARG A 163 9.83 -10.28 -2.02
CA ARG A 163 8.54 -9.73 -2.44
C ARG A 163 8.52 -8.22 -2.28
N ILE A 164 8.33 -7.52 -3.37
CA ILE A 164 7.97 -6.10 -3.39
C ILE A 164 6.50 -6.03 -3.79
N ALA A 165 5.64 -5.70 -2.85
CA ALA A 165 4.20 -5.60 -3.04
C ALA A 165 3.83 -4.17 -3.45
N LEU A 166 3.53 -3.96 -4.74
CA LEU A 166 3.15 -2.65 -5.26
C LEU A 166 1.66 -2.40 -5.06
N GLU A 167 1.32 -1.30 -4.44
CA GLU A 167 -0.07 -0.87 -4.31
C GLU A 167 -0.55 -0.18 -5.59
N PHE A 168 -1.71 -0.61 -6.08
CA PHE A 168 -2.40 0.07 -7.17
C PHE A 168 -3.09 1.32 -6.62
N HIS A 169 -2.73 2.45 -7.17
CA HIS A 169 -3.24 3.74 -6.71
C HIS A 169 -3.35 4.68 -7.91
N GLY A 170 -4.26 5.63 -7.84
CA GLY A 170 -4.25 6.77 -8.78
C GLY A 170 -2.90 7.49 -8.71
N TRP A 171 -2.52 8.12 -9.80
CA TRP A 171 -1.25 8.85 -9.87
C TRP A 171 -0.01 7.95 -9.72
N GLN A 172 -0.15 6.67 -10.14
CA GLN A 172 0.93 5.69 -10.24
C GLN A 172 1.02 5.15 -11.66
N LEU A 173 2.23 4.79 -12.10
CA LEU A 173 2.44 4.20 -13.43
C LEU A 173 1.86 2.77 -13.49
N VAL A 174 2.01 2.01 -12.40
CA VAL A 174 1.44 0.67 -12.27
C VAL A 174 0.19 0.78 -11.39
N ASN A 175 -0.98 0.73 -12.01
CA ASN A 175 -2.28 0.89 -11.35
C ASN A 175 -3.33 -0.14 -11.79
N ASN A 176 -2.92 -1.15 -12.55
CA ASN A 176 -3.77 -2.24 -13.02
C ASN A 176 -2.94 -3.50 -13.34
N ALA A 177 -3.62 -4.60 -13.64
CA ALA A 177 -2.98 -5.90 -13.90
C ALA A 177 -2.04 -5.86 -15.12
N GLU A 178 -2.42 -5.20 -16.21
CA GLU A 178 -1.62 -5.12 -17.43
C GLU A 178 -0.28 -4.42 -17.15
N ASN A 179 -0.31 -3.28 -16.47
CA ASN A 179 0.88 -2.52 -16.10
C ASN A 179 1.78 -3.30 -15.12
N LEU A 180 1.18 -4.02 -14.16
CA LEU A 180 1.94 -4.89 -13.26
C LEU A 180 2.63 -6.02 -14.05
N ARG A 181 1.91 -6.70 -14.92
CA ARG A 181 2.47 -7.78 -15.77
C ARG A 181 3.60 -7.26 -16.66
N ARG A 182 3.45 -6.06 -17.22
CA ARG A 182 4.52 -5.40 -17.99
C ARG A 182 5.77 -5.17 -17.13
N LEU A 183 5.61 -4.62 -15.93
CA LEU A 183 6.75 -4.37 -15.05
C LEU A 183 7.41 -5.69 -14.61
N ARG A 184 6.63 -6.71 -14.24
CA ARG A 184 7.14 -8.04 -13.87
C ARG A 184 7.92 -8.70 -15.00
N ALA A 185 7.46 -8.60 -16.24
CA ALA A 185 8.15 -9.17 -17.40
C ALA A 185 9.56 -8.57 -17.60
N GLU A 186 9.75 -7.31 -17.22
CA GLU A 186 11.02 -6.60 -17.36
C GLU A 186 11.94 -6.74 -16.14
N VAL A 187 11.38 -6.84 -14.94
CA VAL A 187 12.10 -6.75 -13.66
C VAL A 187 12.23 -8.12 -12.98
N GLY A 188 11.21 -8.96 -13.09
CA GLY A 188 11.18 -10.29 -12.48
C GLY A 188 10.09 -10.48 -11.44
N ASP A 189 10.02 -11.71 -10.92
CA ASP A 189 8.95 -12.17 -10.03
C ASP A 189 9.01 -11.58 -8.61
N ILE A 190 10.08 -10.88 -8.25
CA ILE A 190 10.15 -10.13 -7.00
C ILE A 190 9.05 -9.05 -6.90
N ILE A 191 8.56 -8.55 -8.04
CA ILE A 191 7.47 -7.58 -8.12
C ILE A 191 6.13 -8.32 -8.04
N GLY A 192 5.26 -7.89 -7.15
CA GLY A 192 3.88 -8.35 -7.03
C GLY A 192 2.97 -7.21 -6.60
N VAL A 193 1.75 -7.54 -6.18
CA VAL A 193 0.75 -6.54 -5.79
C VAL A 193 0.48 -6.57 -4.29
N ASN A 194 0.37 -5.38 -3.70
CA ASN A 194 -0.41 -5.14 -2.50
C ASN A 194 -1.85 -4.88 -2.98
N MET A 195 -2.74 -5.83 -2.73
CA MET A 195 -4.13 -5.78 -3.18
C MET A 195 -4.94 -4.91 -2.23
N ASP A 196 -5.14 -3.66 -2.60
CA ASP A 196 -6.06 -2.73 -1.95
C ASP A 196 -7.32 -2.58 -2.82
N PRO A 197 -8.49 -3.07 -2.38
CA PRO A 197 -9.70 -2.95 -3.16
C PRO A 197 -10.22 -1.52 -3.27
N SER A 198 -9.92 -0.64 -2.30
CA SER A 198 -10.47 0.70 -2.25
C SER A 198 -10.10 1.55 -3.46
N HIS A 199 -8.82 1.49 -3.86
CA HIS A 199 -8.35 2.24 -5.01
C HIS A 199 -8.93 1.68 -6.33
N LEU A 200 -9.12 0.36 -6.40
CA LEU A 200 -9.71 -0.26 -7.58
C LEU A 200 -11.16 0.19 -7.80
N PHE A 201 -11.95 0.30 -6.75
CA PHE A 201 -13.33 0.75 -6.84
C PHE A 201 -13.48 2.14 -7.47
N TRP A 202 -12.76 3.13 -6.93
CA TRP A 202 -12.90 4.49 -7.47
C TRP A 202 -12.24 4.66 -8.85
N MET A 203 -11.26 3.82 -9.19
CA MET A 203 -10.70 3.76 -10.55
C MET A 203 -11.56 2.96 -11.53
N GLY A 204 -12.65 2.34 -11.07
CA GLY A 204 -13.61 1.64 -11.93
C GLY A 204 -13.26 0.20 -12.26
N ALA A 205 -12.37 -0.44 -11.49
CA ALA A 205 -12.05 -1.85 -11.63
C ALA A 205 -12.87 -2.72 -10.65
N ASP A 206 -12.98 -4.01 -10.97
CA ASP A 206 -13.56 -5.02 -10.09
C ASP A 206 -12.43 -5.69 -9.27
N PRO A 207 -12.37 -5.49 -7.92
CA PRO A 207 -11.32 -6.08 -7.11
C PRO A 207 -11.35 -7.61 -7.09
N LEU A 208 -12.50 -8.25 -7.22
CA LEU A 208 -12.60 -9.71 -7.25
C LEU A 208 -12.02 -10.28 -8.55
N ALA A 209 -12.31 -9.64 -9.68
CA ALA A 209 -11.72 -10.01 -10.97
C ALA A 209 -10.20 -9.73 -10.96
N MET A 210 -9.77 -8.60 -10.39
CA MET A 210 -8.35 -8.25 -10.26
C MET A 210 -7.60 -9.27 -9.40
N THR A 211 -8.16 -9.69 -8.27
CA THR A 211 -7.61 -10.73 -7.39
C THR A 211 -7.37 -12.05 -8.17
N ARG A 212 -8.35 -12.49 -8.96
CA ARG A 212 -8.18 -13.70 -9.79
C ARG A 212 -7.15 -13.52 -10.91
N ALA A 213 -7.11 -12.35 -11.54
CA ALA A 213 -6.16 -12.06 -12.61
C ALA A 213 -4.70 -12.03 -12.13
N LEU A 214 -4.46 -11.75 -10.84
CA LEU A 214 -3.15 -11.61 -10.23
C LEU A 214 -2.84 -12.70 -9.19
N ALA A 215 -3.54 -13.83 -9.24
CA ALA A 215 -3.45 -14.95 -8.30
C ALA A 215 -2.02 -15.39 -7.95
N ASP A 216 -1.11 -15.34 -8.93
CA ASP A 216 0.30 -15.77 -8.80
C ASP A 216 1.22 -14.72 -8.18
N CYS A 217 0.73 -13.52 -7.91
CA CYS A 217 1.58 -12.41 -7.47
C CYS A 217 0.95 -11.46 -6.45
N ILE A 218 -0.07 -11.91 -5.71
CA ILE A 218 -0.56 -11.18 -4.54
C ILE A 218 0.40 -11.43 -3.39
N TYR A 219 1.12 -10.39 -2.96
CA TYR A 219 2.14 -10.50 -1.94
C TYR A 219 1.72 -9.89 -0.61
N HIS A 220 0.77 -8.97 -0.64
CA HIS A 220 0.19 -8.30 0.51
C HIS A 220 -1.25 -7.89 0.20
N VAL A 221 -2.05 -7.60 1.24
CA VAL A 221 -3.44 -7.13 1.10
C VAL A 221 -3.71 -6.02 2.10
N HIS A 222 -4.17 -4.88 1.61
CA HIS A 222 -4.76 -3.84 2.46
C HIS A 222 -6.27 -4.02 2.55
N ILE A 223 -6.80 -3.75 3.72
CA ILE A 223 -8.23 -3.73 4.02
C ILE A 223 -8.64 -2.27 4.21
N LYS A 224 -9.14 -1.70 3.13
CA LYS A 224 -9.64 -0.33 3.06
C LYS A 224 -10.86 -0.30 2.15
N ASP A 225 -11.86 0.47 2.48
CA ASP A 225 -13.12 0.56 1.74
C ASP A 225 -13.32 1.96 1.16
N VAL A 226 -14.17 2.05 0.16
CA VAL A 226 -14.55 3.31 -0.46
C VAL A 226 -16.05 3.34 -0.69
N ARG A 227 -16.66 4.50 -0.51
CA ARG A 227 -18.05 4.74 -0.86
C ARG A 227 -18.14 5.81 -1.94
N THR A 228 -18.88 5.50 -2.99
CA THR A 228 -19.24 6.50 -4.00
C THR A 228 -20.32 7.42 -3.42
N GLU A 229 -20.11 8.72 -3.50
CA GLU A 229 -20.99 9.72 -2.92
C GLU A 229 -21.95 10.31 -3.97
N PRO A 230 -23.07 10.94 -3.56
CA PRO A 230 -24.01 11.54 -4.51
C PRO A 230 -23.41 12.57 -5.45
N ALA A 231 -22.34 13.27 -5.02
CA ALA A 231 -21.62 14.23 -5.86
C ALA A 231 -20.99 13.61 -7.11
N ALA A 232 -20.75 12.30 -7.15
CA ALA A 232 -20.30 11.60 -8.35
C ALA A 232 -21.28 11.72 -9.53
N GLY A 233 -22.57 11.95 -9.27
CA GLY A 233 -23.60 12.10 -10.31
C GLY A 233 -23.45 13.37 -11.15
N THR A 234 -22.79 14.41 -10.63
CA THR A 234 -22.52 15.66 -11.34
C THR A 234 -21.03 15.94 -11.51
N GLY A 235 -20.18 15.25 -10.77
CA GLY A 235 -18.74 15.20 -10.89
C GLY A 235 -18.29 13.96 -11.68
N THR A 236 -17.04 13.56 -11.45
CA THR A 236 -16.48 12.30 -11.95
C THR A 236 -15.76 11.61 -10.80
N MET A 237 -15.39 10.33 -10.99
CA MET A 237 -14.53 9.63 -10.03
C MET A 237 -13.09 10.16 -10.01
N LEU A 238 -12.68 10.98 -10.99
CA LEU A 238 -11.41 11.72 -11.00
C LEU A 238 -11.54 13.01 -10.17
N ASP A 239 -11.80 12.86 -8.88
CA ASP A 239 -12.00 13.98 -7.95
C ASP A 239 -10.63 14.52 -7.48
N THR A 240 -10.53 15.84 -7.39
CA THR A 240 -9.33 16.55 -6.97
C THR A 240 -9.48 17.25 -5.61
N LYS A 241 -10.63 17.10 -4.95
CA LYS A 241 -10.87 17.67 -3.63
C LYS A 241 -10.07 16.95 -2.55
N GLY A 242 -9.63 17.71 -1.55
CA GLY A 242 -8.91 17.16 -0.41
C GLY A 242 -9.74 16.16 0.41
N VAL A 243 -9.08 15.21 1.06
CA VAL A 243 -9.76 14.15 1.83
C VAL A 243 -10.65 14.68 2.96
N MET A 244 -10.35 15.87 3.47
CA MET A 244 -11.15 16.52 4.51
C MET A 244 -12.40 17.26 3.97
N GLU A 245 -12.57 17.34 2.64
CA GLU A 245 -13.74 17.92 1.99
C GLU A 245 -14.83 16.85 1.73
N PHE A 246 -14.90 15.86 2.61
CA PHE A 246 -15.65 14.61 2.42
C PHE A 246 -17.14 14.81 2.09
N GLU A 247 -17.77 15.92 2.50
CA GLU A 247 -19.18 16.22 2.20
C GLU A 247 -19.46 16.51 0.71
N THR A 248 -18.43 16.93 -0.03
CA THR A 248 -18.57 17.39 -1.44
C THR A 248 -17.82 16.53 -2.44
N ARG A 249 -17.08 15.53 -1.98
CA ARG A 249 -16.30 14.63 -2.84
C ARG A 249 -17.21 13.66 -3.59
N SER A 250 -16.69 13.16 -4.72
CA SER A 250 -17.36 12.11 -5.51
C SER A 250 -17.27 10.73 -4.87
N TRP A 251 -16.28 10.51 -4.02
CA TRP A 251 -16.07 9.29 -3.26
C TRP A 251 -15.24 9.59 -2.00
N ASN A 252 -15.40 8.77 -0.99
CA ASN A 252 -14.64 8.85 0.25
C ASN A 252 -14.12 7.48 0.64
N PHE A 253 -12.92 7.43 1.25
CA PHE A 253 -12.56 6.27 2.03
C PHE A 253 -13.48 6.19 3.23
N VAL A 254 -13.95 5.00 3.52
CA VAL A 254 -14.87 4.72 4.63
C VAL A 254 -14.47 3.43 5.32
N THR A 255 -14.93 3.28 6.53
CA THR A 255 -14.73 2.06 7.31
C THR A 255 -15.23 0.84 6.53
N PRO A 256 -14.43 -0.24 6.39
CA PRO A 256 -14.85 -1.49 5.76
C PRO A 256 -16.19 -1.99 6.29
N GLY A 257 -17.12 -2.25 5.37
CA GLY A 257 -18.52 -2.54 5.67
C GLY A 257 -19.47 -1.36 5.48
N SER A 258 -18.95 -0.14 5.33
CA SER A 258 -19.76 1.07 5.11
C SER A 258 -19.86 1.50 3.64
N GLY A 259 -18.88 1.12 2.82
CA GLY A 259 -18.94 1.28 1.36
C GLY A 259 -19.48 0.03 0.71
N HIS A 260 -18.91 -1.10 1.04
CA HIS A 260 -19.31 -2.43 0.58
C HIS A 260 -19.67 -3.30 1.78
N ASP A 261 -20.78 -4.03 1.71
CA ASP A 261 -21.35 -4.77 2.83
C ASP A 261 -20.53 -6.01 3.25
N GLU A 262 -20.92 -6.65 4.35
CA GLU A 262 -20.26 -7.86 4.86
C GLU A 262 -20.25 -8.99 3.84
N ALA A 263 -21.29 -9.09 2.99
CA ALA A 263 -21.38 -10.16 1.99
C ALA A 263 -20.28 -9.96 0.92
N TRP A 264 -20.02 -8.73 0.50
CA TRP A 264 -18.93 -8.40 -0.40
C TRP A 264 -17.56 -8.70 0.24
N TRP A 265 -17.32 -8.28 1.47
CA TRP A 265 -16.05 -8.53 2.18
C TRP A 265 -15.80 -10.04 2.37
N ARG A 266 -16.85 -10.79 2.69
CA ARG A 266 -16.77 -12.25 2.75
C ARG A 266 -16.38 -12.85 1.41
N GLN A 267 -16.97 -12.36 0.30
CA GLN A 267 -16.61 -12.82 -1.04
C GLN A 267 -15.18 -12.45 -1.40
N PHE A 268 -14.67 -11.29 -1.00
CA PHE A 268 -13.29 -10.89 -1.22
C PHE A 268 -12.32 -11.85 -0.50
N VAL A 269 -12.56 -12.12 0.78
CA VAL A 269 -11.76 -13.08 1.56
C VAL A 269 -11.81 -14.49 0.96
N LEU A 270 -12.97 -14.94 0.51
CA LEU A 270 -13.12 -16.23 -0.17
C LEU A 270 -12.35 -16.26 -1.49
N THR A 271 -12.37 -15.17 -2.25
CA THR A 271 -11.60 -15.06 -3.51
C THR A 271 -10.10 -15.08 -3.25
N LEU A 272 -9.61 -14.44 -2.19
CA LEU A 272 -8.20 -14.54 -1.78
C LEU A 272 -7.81 -15.98 -1.46
N ARG A 273 -8.66 -16.72 -0.73
CA ARG A 273 -8.44 -18.17 -0.44
C ARG A 273 -8.48 -19.01 -1.71
N GLU A 274 -9.44 -18.75 -2.61
CA GLU A 274 -9.58 -19.44 -3.90
C GLU A 274 -8.28 -19.39 -4.72
N VAL A 275 -7.62 -18.23 -4.73
CA VAL A 275 -6.36 -18.04 -5.44
C VAL A 275 -5.11 -18.45 -4.64
N GLY A 276 -5.30 -19.05 -3.45
CA GLY A 276 -4.20 -19.56 -2.61
C GLY A 276 -3.47 -18.50 -1.79
N TYR A 277 -4.02 -17.30 -1.63
CA TYR A 277 -3.43 -16.30 -0.75
C TYR A 277 -3.71 -16.65 0.72
N ASP A 278 -2.67 -16.70 1.54
CA ASP A 278 -2.73 -16.95 3.00
C ASP A 278 -1.87 -15.95 3.79
N GLY A 279 -1.57 -14.81 3.19
CA GLY A 279 -0.80 -13.73 3.80
C GLY A 279 -1.62 -12.83 4.75
N PRO A 280 -1.04 -11.70 5.16
CA PRO A 280 -1.69 -10.74 6.05
C PRO A 280 -2.89 -10.05 5.39
N LEU A 281 -3.90 -9.72 6.22
CA LEU A 281 -4.95 -8.77 5.92
C LEU A 281 -4.69 -7.53 6.78
N SER A 282 -4.08 -6.50 6.19
CA SER A 282 -3.58 -5.32 6.89
C SER A 282 -4.61 -4.18 6.82
N ILE A 283 -5.23 -3.84 7.93
CA ILE A 283 -6.18 -2.72 8.01
C ILE A 283 -5.42 -1.42 7.72
N GLU A 284 -5.87 -0.66 6.74
CA GLU A 284 -5.43 0.70 6.48
C GLU A 284 -6.63 1.64 6.68
N GLN A 285 -6.61 2.41 7.77
CA GLN A 285 -7.76 3.22 8.17
C GLN A 285 -7.58 4.67 7.73
N GLU A 286 -8.46 5.11 6.81
CA GLU A 286 -8.50 6.47 6.27
C GLU A 286 -9.93 7.04 6.21
N ASP A 287 -10.82 6.54 7.07
CA ASP A 287 -12.15 7.15 7.25
C ASP A 287 -12.05 8.33 8.23
N TYR A 288 -12.24 9.53 7.71
CA TYR A 288 -12.23 10.76 8.51
C TYR A 288 -13.64 11.23 8.90
N THR A 289 -14.67 10.45 8.60
CA THR A 289 -16.08 10.80 8.84
C THR A 289 -16.59 10.32 10.20
N ILE A 290 -15.88 9.37 10.84
CA ILE A 290 -16.20 8.83 12.16
C ILE A 290 -14.95 8.78 13.06
N PRO A 291 -15.10 8.64 14.38
CA PRO A 291 -13.97 8.50 15.28
C PRO A 291 -13.10 7.30 14.93
N LEU A 292 -11.78 7.49 14.93
CA LEU A 292 -10.80 6.48 14.54
C LEU A 292 -11.00 5.13 15.26
N MET A 293 -11.19 5.16 16.59
CA MET A 293 -11.32 3.92 17.35
C MET A 293 -12.61 3.16 17.02
N ASP A 294 -13.70 3.87 16.71
CA ASP A 294 -14.95 3.25 16.27
C ASP A 294 -14.76 2.56 14.92
N ALA A 295 -14.06 3.23 13.99
CA ALA A 295 -13.70 2.67 12.68
C ALA A 295 -12.86 1.40 12.81
N LEU A 296 -11.81 1.44 13.63
CA LEU A 296 -10.91 0.29 13.84
C LEU A 296 -11.64 -0.90 14.49
N GLN A 297 -12.50 -0.65 15.49
CA GLN A 297 -13.29 -1.70 16.14
C GLN A 297 -14.29 -2.33 15.17
N GLN A 298 -14.99 -1.53 14.36
CA GLN A 298 -15.92 -2.02 13.34
C GLN A 298 -15.20 -2.88 12.29
N THR A 299 -14.05 -2.41 11.80
CA THR A 299 -13.25 -3.14 10.82
C THR A 299 -12.73 -4.47 11.38
N ALA A 300 -12.16 -4.46 12.59
CA ALA A 300 -11.65 -5.68 13.22
C ALA A 300 -12.78 -6.69 13.44
N ALA A 301 -13.93 -6.25 13.93
CA ALA A 301 -15.11 -7.11 14.12
C ALA A 301 -15.65 -7.68 12.80
N LEU A 302 -15.67 -6.89 11.72
CA LEU A 302 -16.03 -7.37 10.38
C LEU A 302 -15.06 -8.47 9.92
N LEU A 303 -13.76 -8.21 9.99
CA LEU A 303 -12.74 -9.17 9.55
C LEU A 303 -12.82 -10.49 10.34
N GLN A 304 -13.02 -10.43 11.66
CA GLN A 304 -13.21 -11.62 12.47
C GLN A 304 -14.41 -12.47 12.01
N ARG A 305 -15.50 -11.86 11.52
CA ARG A 305 -16.66 -12.58 10.99
C ARG A 305 -16.48 -13.15 9.59
N VAL A 306 -15.72 -12.47 8.74
CA VAL A 306 -15.57 -12.88 7.33
C VAL A 306 -14.37 -13.81 7.08
N THR A 307 -13.45 -13.92 8.05
CA THR A 307 -12.25 -14.77 7.93
C THR A 307 -12.42 -16.17 8.53
N VAL A 308 -13.55 -16.46 9.19
CA VAL A 308 -13.89 -17.79 9.73
C VAL A 308 -14.42 -18.74 8.66
#